data_4b78bd171a0305bc00433eb9aba3336e
#
_entry.id   4b78bd171a0305bc00433eb9aba3336e
#
_cell.length_a   1.000
_cell.length_b   1.000
_cell.length_c   1.000
_cell.angle_alpha   90.00
_cell.angle_beta   90.00
_cell.angle_gamma   90.00
#
_symmetry.space_group_name_H-M   'P 1'
#
loop_
_entity.id
_entity.type
_entity.pdbx_description
1 polymer ?
#
loop_
_entity_poly.entity_id
_entity_poly.type
_entity_poly.pdbx_seq_one_letter_code
_entity_poly.pdbx_strand_id
1 'polypeptide(L)'
;QDWSHANPDAIYETQDGQFGIWECKTARFEDDWNLPKRGERGTGLDIPRSYYSQVQWYMRVMGFGEAIVSVLFGGQKYREFYVIADKYAQDTDLELASKFWAGLQIGEAPDWDGSTSTYETVRAENPDIVDEAIVLPETLGQDYLLALNNLKQVEWTVTELKSRILAFMGNAKQGLINGEVRVVRQAGRNGAAPYLVNKESK
;
A
#
# COMPACT_ATOMS: atom_id res chain seq x y z
N GLN A 1 8.30 -25.15 -8.67
CA GLN A 1 9.63 -24.56 -8.97
C GLN A 1 10.45 -24.60 -7.69
N ASP A 2 11.71 -25.05 -7.75
CA ASP A 2 12.53 -25.29 -6.55
C ASP A 2 12.85 -24.03 -5.72
N TRP A 3 12.63 -22.84 -6.26
CA TRP A 3 12.86 -21.56 -5.60
C TRP A 3 11.56 -20.94 -4.99
N SER A 4 10.39 -21.50 -5.29
CA SER A 4 9.13 -20.98 -4.76
C SER A 4 8.78 -21.64 -3.43
N HIS A 5 8.62 -20.83 -2.40
CA HIS A 5 8.31 -21.28 -1.05
C HIS A 5 7.07 -20.58 -0.50
N ALA A 6 6.38 -21.25 0.41
CA ALA A 6 5.27 -20.70 1.19
C ALA A 6 5.51 -21.01 2.67
N ASN A 7 5.26 -20.03 3.53
CA ASN A 7 5.35 -20.20 4.98
C ASN A 7 4.14 -19.51 5.65
N PRO A 8 2.93 -20.09 5.52
CA PRO A 8 1.76 -19.55 6.18
C PRO A 8 1.82 -19.72 7.69
N ASP A 9 1.10 -18.87 8.44
CA ASP A 9 1.05 -18.96 9.89
C ASP A 9 0.36 -20.25 10.37
N ALA A 10 -0.68 -20.71 9.64
CA ALA A 10 -1.34 -21.98 9.90
C ALA A 10 -2.01 -22.55 8.65
N ILE A 11 -2.33 -23.82 8.72
CA ILE A 11 -3.16 -24.55 7.74
C ILE A 11 -4.39 -25.06 8.50
N TYR A 12 -5.56 -24.96 7.89
CA TYR A 12 -6.79 -25.52 8.43
C TYR A 12 -7.42 -26.50 7.45
N GLU A 13 -8.23 -27.41 7.97
CA GLU A 13 -9.04 -28.34 7.18
C GLU A 13 -10.48 -27.83 7.16
N THR A 14 -11.07 -27.80 5.97
CA THR A 14 -12.47 -27.44 5.76
C THR A 14 -13.38 -28.62 6.08
N GLN A 15 -14.69 -28.39 6.19
CA GLN A 15 -15.67 -29.45 6.53
C GLN A 15 -15.76 -30.57 5.47
N ASP A 16 -15.39 -30.28 4.24
CA ASP A 16 -15.34 -31.19 3.11
C ASP A 16 -13.96 -31.85 2.90
N GLY A 17 -13.03 -31.65 3.86
CA GLY A 17 -11.72 -32.30 3.87
C GLY A 17 -10.70 -31.63 2.95
N GLN A 18 -10.97 -30.41 2.46
CA GLN A 18 -9.97 -29.62 1.75
C GLN A 18 -9.09 -28.86 2.76
N PHE A 19 -7.93 -28.38 2.29
CA PHE A 19 -7.05 -27.56 3.12
C PHE A 19 -7.06 -26.12 2.67
N GLY A 20 -7.00 -25.19 3.64
CA GLY A 20 -6.86 -23.77 3.43
C GLY A 20 -5.74 -23.18 4.27
N ILE A 21 -5.36 -21.95 3.96
CA ILE A 21 -4.34 -21.17 4.66
C ILE A 21 -5.01 -20.26 5.68
N TRP A 22 -4.40 -20.13 6.85
CA TRP A 22 -4.76 -19.11 7.81
C TRP A 22 -3.54 -18.20 8.03
N GLU A 23 -3.70 -16.94 7.64
CA GLU A 23 -2.68 -15.91 7.76
C GLU A 23 -3.12 -14.86 8.79
N CYS A 24 -2.27 -14.56 9.76
CA CYS A 24 -2.55 -13.65 10.86
C CYS A 24 -1.80 -12.33 10.67
N LYS A 25 -2.51 -11.23 10.78
CA LYS A 25 -1.93 -9.89 10.64
C LYS A 25 -2.22 -9.04 11.88
N THR A 26 -1.32 -8.14 12.18
CA THR A 26 -1.55 -7.04 13.11
C THR A 26 -1.41 -5.72 12.37
N ALA A 27 -2.31 -4.79 12.60
CA ALA A 27 -2.26 -3.46 12.02
C ALA A 27 -2.59 -2.42 13.07
N ARG A 28 -1.91 -1.27 13.04
CA ARG A 28 -2.19 -0.16 13.94
C ARG A 28 -3.45 0.58 13.52
N PHE A 29 -3.62 0.79 12.21
CA PHE A 29 -4.70 1.53 11.59
C PHE A 29 -5.43 0.69 10.56
N GLU A 30 -6.58 1.15 10.11
CA GLU A 30 -7.49 0.48 9.19
C GLU A 30 -7.38 1.01 7.74
N ASP A 31 -6.43 1.92 7.49
CA ASP A 31 -6.43 2.81 6.34
C ASP A 31 -6.42 2.08 4.98
N ASP A 32 -5.72 0.96 4.88
CA ASP A 32 -5.63 0.16 3.65
C ASP A 32 -6.62 -1.02 3.60
N TRP A 33 -7.60 -1.05 4.51
CA TRP A 33 -8.55 -2.15 4.61
C TRP A 33 -9.98 -1.68 4.41
N ASN A 34 -10.76 -2.39 3.58
CA ASN A 34 -12.20 -2.20 3.50
C ASN A 34 -12.89 -3.10 4.55
N LEU A 35 -13.27 -2.50 5.68
CA LEU A 35 -13.77 -3.30 6.79
C LEU A 35 -15.21 -3.78 6.55
N PRO A 36 -15.48 -5.10 6.65
CA PRO A 36 -16.83 -5.62 6.66
C PRO A 36 -17.60 -5.12 7.89
N LYS A 37 -18.92 -5.15 7.84
CA LYS A 37 -19.74 -4.86 9.01
C LYS A 37 -19.43 -5.83 10.15
N ARG A 38 -19.73 -5.42 11.37
CA ARG A 38 -19.51 -6.26 12.54
C ARG A 38 -20.26 -7.59 12.42
N GLY A 39 -19.53 -8.70 12.49
CA GLY A 39 -20.08 -10.05 12.35
C GLY A 39 -20.12 -10.60 10.94
N GLU A 40 -19.73 -9.79 9.93
CA GLU A 40 -19.54 -10.23 8.56
C GLU A 40 -18.05 -10.51 8.29
N ARG A 41 -17.77 -11.38 7.34
CA ARG A 41 -16.42 -11.58 6.79
C ARG A 41 -16.22 -10.71 5.57
N GLY A 42 -15.04 -10.12 5.42
CA GLY A 42 -14.62 -9.46 4.20
C GLY A 42 -14.15 -10.46 3.14
N THR A 43 -13.76 -9.94 1.99
CA THR A 43 -13.25 -10.68 0.84
C THR A 43 -11.78 -10.36 0.57
N GLY A 44 -11.17 -11.04 -0.38
CA GLY A 44 -9.81 -10.72 -0.83
C GLY A 44 -9.66 -9.34 -1.45
N LEU A 45 -10.74 -8.70 -1.90
CA LEU A 45 -10.73 -7.33 -2.43
C LEU A 45 -10.72 -6.26 -1.33
N ASP A 46 -10.94 -6.67 -0.08
CA ASP A 46 -11.06 -5.79 1.08
C ASP A 46 -9.76 -5.69 1.88
N ILE A 47 -8.73 -6.43 1.50
CA ILE A 47 -7.42 -6.44 2.16
C ILE A 47 -6.37 -5.70 1.34
N PRO A 48 -5.27 -5.20 1.96
CA PRO A 48 -4.16 -4.61 1.24
C PRO A 48 -3.61 -5.53 0.15
N ARG A 49 -3.28 -4.96 -1.01
CA ARG A 49 -2.84 -5.73 -2.18
C ARG A 49 -1.62 -6.62 -1.88
N SER A 50 -0.70 -6.15 -1.05
CA SER A 50 0.48 -6.93 -0.64
C SER A 50 0.11 -8.21 0.09
N TYR A 51 -0.88 -8.17 0.98
CA TYR A 51 -1.38 -9.36 1.67
C TYR A 51 -2.20 -10.28 0.75
N TYR A 52 -2.95 -9.66 -0.19
CA TYR A 52 -3.64 -10.44 -1.21
C TYR A 52 -2.66 -11.25 -2.06
N SER A 53 -1.63 -10.61 -2.63
CA SER A 53 -0.58 -11.30 -3.40
C SER A 53 0.14 -12.36 -2.55
N GLN A 54 0.44 -12.08 -1.29
CA GLN A 54 1.08 -13.04 -0.39
C GLN A 54 0.25 -14.32 -0.25
N VAL A 55 -1.04 -14.22 0.06
CA VAL A 55 -1.87 -15.43 0.24
C VAL A 55 -2.17 -16.12 -1.08
N GLN A 56 -2.30 -15.38 -2.19
CA GLN A 56 -2.41 -15.97 -3.53
C GLN A 56 -1.15 -16.77 -3.90
N TRP A 57 0.03 -16.25 -3.59
CA TRP A 57 1.29 -16.96 -3.75
C TRP A 57 1.33 -18.24 -2.89
N TYR A 58 0.96 -18.15 -1.63
CA TYR A 58 0.94 -19.32 -0.73
C TYR A 58 -0.02 -20.40 -1.21
N MET A 59 -1.26 -20.02 -1.60
CA MET A 59 -2.23 -20.94 -2.16
C MET A 59 -1.71 -21.63 -3.43
N ARG A 60 -1.03 -20.88 -4.31
CA ARG A 60 -0.41 -21.46 -5.51
C ARG A 60 0.66 -22.48 -5.17
N VAL A 61 1.59 -22.15 -4.28
CA VAL A 61 2.71 -23.03 -3.92
C VAL A 61 2.21 -24.32 -3.26
N MET A 62 1.18 -24.21 -2.41
CA MET A 62 0.62 -25.34 -1.66
C MET A 62 -0.50 -26.09 -2.39
N GLY A 63 -1.01 -25.53 -3.50
CA GLY A 63 -2.13 -26.11 -4.23
C GLY A 63 -3.47 -25.99 -3.52
N PHE A 64 -3.65 -24.96 -2.66
CA PHE A 64 -4.88 -24.74 -1.91
C PHE A 64 -5.81 -23.76 -2.62
N GLY A 65 -7.13 -23.97 -2.43
CA GLY A 65 -8.17 -23.16 -3.09
C GLY A 65 -8.62 -21.93 -2.32
N GLU A 66 -8.28 -21.84 -1.02
CA GLU A 66 -8.81 -20.79 -0.15
C GLU A 66 -7.85 -20.39 0.97
N ALA A 67 -8.03 -19.18 1.48
CA ALA A 67 -7.30 -18.67 2.63
C ALA A 67 -8.21 -17.79 3.51
N ILE A 68 -7.92 -17.76 4.80
CA ILE A 68 -8.47 -16.80 5.76
C ILE A 68 -7.34 -15.85 6.17
N VAL A 69 -7.55 -14.55 5.95
CA VAL A 69 -6.68 -13.51 6.52
C VAL A 69 -7.37 -12.92 7.73
N SER A 70 -6.81 -13.11 8.90
CA SER A 70 -7.29 -12.51 10.14
C SER A 70 -6.40 -11.34 10.54
N VAL A 71 -7.00 -10.26 11.01
CA VAL A 71 -6.27 -9.07 11.42
C VAL A 71 -6.75 -8.56 12.77
N LEU A 72 -5.80 -8.16 13.61
CA LEU A 72 -6.04 -7.50 14.88
C LEU A 72 -5.58 -6.03 14.80
N PHE A 73 -6.54 -5.10 14.72
CA PHE A 73 -6.26 -3.66 14.69
C PHE A 73 -6.09 -3.10 16.11
N GLY A 74 -4.97 -2.40 16.31
CA GLY A 74 -4.67 -1.74 17.59
C GLY A 74 -4.72 -2.67 18.81
N GLY A 75 -4.61 -3.98 18.61
CA GLY A 75 -4.70 -4.99 19.66
C GLY A 75 -6.12 -5.25 20.20
N GLN A 76 -7.16 -4.69 19.60
CA GLN A 76 -8.52 -4.75 20.13
C GLN A 76 -9.62 -5.13 19.12
N LYS A 77 -9.48 -4.76 17.88
CA LYS A 77 -10.51 -4.95 16.85
C LYS A 77 -10.13 -6.06 15.89
N TYR A 78 -10.73 -7.22 16.05
CA TYR A 78 -10.53 -8.40 15.20
C TYR A 78 -11.43 -8.38 13.97
N ARG A 79 -10.89 -8.76 12.80
CA ARG A 79 -11.61 -8.98 11.54
C ARG A 79 -11.05 -10.17 10.79
N GLU A 80 -11.91 -10.79 9.98
CA GLU A 80 -11.56 -11.89 9.07
C GLU A 80 -11.95 -11.56 7.64
N PHE A 81 -11.12 -12.01 6.71
CA PHE A 81 -11.31 -11.87 5.28
C PHE A 81 -11.12 -13.23 4.63
N TYR A 82 -12.08 -13.62 3.80
CA TYR A 82 -12.05 -14.87 3.07
C TYR A 82 -11.52 -14.63 1.66
N VAL A 83 -10.47 -15.34 1.29
CA VAL A 83 -9.77 -15.17 0.01
C VAL A 83 -9.83 -16.47 -0.76
N ILE A 84 -10.34 -16.42 -1.97
CA ILE A 84 -10.37 -17.56 -2.89
C ILE A 84 -9.18 -17.47 -3.84
N ALA A 85 -8.64 -18.62 -4.25
CA ALA A 85 -7.57 -18.70 -5.22
C ALA A 85 -7.97 -18.06 -6.55
N ASP A 86 -7.18 -17.09 -6.98
CA ASP A 86 -7.34 -16.39 -8.25
C ASP A 86 -6.18 -16.77 -9.18
N LYS A 87 -6.50 -17.62 -10.15
CA LYS A 87 -5.48 -18.11 -11.08
C LYS A 87 -4.81 -16.97 -11.86
N TYR A 88 -5.54 -15.94 -12.24
CA TYR A 88 -4.97 -14.81 -12.97
C TYR A 88 -3.95 -14.04 -12.11
N ALA A 89 -4.31 -13.71 -10.87
CA ALA A 89 -3.39 -13.08 -9.93
C ALA A 89 -2.17 -13.95 -9.67
N GLN A 90 -2.37 -15.25 -9.44
CA GLN A 90 -1.28 -16.21 -9.21
C GLN A 90 -0.32 -16.36 -10.41
N ASP A 91 -0.86 -16.37 -11.63
CA ASP A 91 -0.04 -16.47 -12.85
C ASP A 91 0.75 -15.17 -13.08
N THR A 92 0.15 -14.00 -12.82
CA THR A 92 0.82 -12.70 -12.87
C THR A 92 1.96 -12.61 -11.85
N ASP A 93 1.71 -12.97 -10.59
CA ASP A 93 2.71 -12.97 -9.54
C ASP A 93 3.87 -13.95 -9.86
N LEU A 94 3.56 -15.12 -10.44
CA LEU A 94 4.57 -16.07 -10.87
C LEU A 94 5.44 -15.53 -12.00
N GLU A 95 4.86 -14.87 -13.00
CA GLU A 95 5.61 -14.28 -14.11
C GLU A 95 6.62 -13.24 -13.60
N LEU A 96 6.14 -12.32 -12.73
CA LEU A 96 6.98 -11.30 -12.12
C LEU A 96 8.10 -11.89 -11.26
N ALA A 97 7.78 -12.86 -10.40
CA ALA A 97 8.74 -13.54 -9.56
C ALA A 97 9.78 -14.35 -10.37
N SER A 98 9.33 -15.00 -11.46
CA SER A 98 10.23 -15.75 -12.37
C SER A 98 11.21 -14.83 -13.09
N LYS A 99 10.74 -13.68 -13.58
CA LYS A 99 11.59 -12.65 -14.19
C LYS A 99 12.64 -12.14 -13.20
N PHE A 100 12.19 -11.79 -11.99
CA PHE A 100 13.08 -11.34 -10.92
C PHE A 100 14.14 -12.41 -10.57
N TRP A 101 13.70 -13.66 -10.37
CA TRP A 101 14.61 -14.77 -10.06
C TRP A 101 15.64 -15.02 -11.16
N ALA A 102 15.22 -14.96 -12.43
CA ALA A 102 16.13 -15.12 -13.56
C ALA A 102 17.18 -14.01 -13.59
N GLY A 103 16.81 -12.76 -13.34
CA GLY A 103 17.73 -11.63 -13.23
C GLY A 103 18.78 -11.83 -12.14
N LEU A 104 18.35 -12.29 -10.94
CA LEU A 104 19.27 -12.59 -9.84
C LEU A 104 20.33 -13.63 -10.20
N GLN A 105 19.99 -14.65 -11.01
CA GLN A 105 20.94 -15.71 -11.40
C GLN A 105 22.06 -15.19 -12.31
N ILE A 106 21.84 -14.11 -13.02
CA ILE A 106 22.83 -13.48 -13.91
C ILE A 106 23.40 -12.17 -13.35
N GLY A 107 23.07 -11.84 -12.08
CA GLY A 107 23.53 -10.62 -11.42
C GLY A 107 22.90 -9.33 -11.96
N GLU A 108 21.74 -9.42 -12.60
CA GLU A 108 20.98 -8.27 -13.08
C GLU A 108 20.12 -7.72 -11.94
N ALA A 109 20.32 -6.45 -11.60
CA ALA A 109 19.49 -5.75 -10.61
C ALA A 109 18.09 -5.47 -11.20
N PRO A 110 17.04 -5.45 -10.37
CA PRO A 110 15.71 -5.02 -10.81
C PRO A 110 15.73 -3.54 -11.24
N ASP A 111 14.77 -3.18 -12.11
CA ASP A 111 14.58 -1.80 -12.53
C ASP A 111 14.33 -0.88 -11.32
N TRP A 112 14.82 0.36 -11.44
CA TRP A 112 14.58 1.40 -10.44
C TRP A 112 13.11 1.76 -10.40
N ASP A 113 12.51 1.69 -9.24
CA ASP A 113 11.14 2.13 -9.02
C ASP A 113 11.09 3.34 -8.05
N GLY A 114 9.90 3.93 -7.89
CA GLY A 114 9.67 5.04 -6.97
C GLY A 114 9.42 4.64 -5.52
N SER A 115 9.72 3.39 -5.13
CA SER A 115 9.48 2.91 -3.77
C SER A 115 10.53 3.44 -2.79
N THR A 116 10.10 3.65 -1.55
CA THR A 116 11.02 4.03 -0.46
C THR A 116 12.09 2.97 -0.24
N SER A 117 11.74 1.68 -0.39
CA SER A 117 12.70 0.57 -0.20
C SER A 117 13.82 0.59 -1.23
N THR A 118 13.53 0.85 -2.51
CA THR A 118 14.55 1.01 -3.55
C THR A 118 15.46 2.19 -3.23
N TYR A 119 14.88 3.34 -2.87
CA TYR A 119 15.66 4.53 -2.49
C TYR A 119 16.58 4.27 -1.29
N GLU A 120 16.08 3.60 -0.24
CA GLU A 120 16.86 3.26 0.95
C GLU A 120 17.99 2.26 0.64
N THR A 121 17.75 1.30 -0.25
CA THR A 121 18.77 0.34 -0.71
C THR A 121 19.92 1.06 -1.40
N VAL A 122 19.61 1.94 -2.36
CA VAL A 122 20.64 2.72 -3.08
C VAL A 122 21.45 3.61 -2.16
N ARG A 123 20.81 4.22 -1.17
CA ARG A 123 21.51 5.00 -0.13
C ARG A 123 22.45 4.14 0.69
N ALA A 124 22.05 2.92 1.03
CA ALA A 124 22.86 1.99 1.82
C ALA A 124 24.07 1.46 1.03
N GLU A 125 23.95 1.34 -0.30
CA GLU A 125 25.08 0.95 -1.17
C GLU A 125 26.12 2.05 -1.34
N ASN A 126 25.75 3.32 -1.09
CA ASN A 126 26.62 4.49 -1.24
C ASN A 126 26.65 5.30 0.07
N PRO A 127 27.23 4.75 1.17
CA PRO A 127 27.16 5.37 2.49
C PRO A 127 28.10 6.56 2.65
N ASP A 128 29.16 6.64 1.87
CA ASP A 128 30.20 7.65 2.00
C ASP A 128 29.92 8.85 1.07
N ILE A 129 30.19 10.04 1.58
CA ILE A 129 30.13 11.28 0.79
C ILE A 129 31.55 11.75 0.53
N VAL A 130 31.92 11.85 -0.76
CA VAL A 130 33.19 12.41 -1.19
C VAL A 130 32.96 13.80 -1.77
N ASP A 131 33.91 14.72 -1.55
CA ASP A 131 33.83 16.10 -2.05
C ASP A 131 34.26 16.17 -3.53
N GLU A 132 33.44 15.53 -4.36
CA GLU A 132 33.62 15.47 -5.81
C GLU A 132 32.33 15.87 -6.54
N ALA A 133 32.49 16.45 -7.72
CA ALA A 133 31.37 16.78 -8.60
C ALA A 133 31.31 15.77 -9.76
N ILE A 134 30.13 15.17 -9.96
CA ILE A 134 29.86 14.29 -11.10
C ILE A 134 28.87 14.93 -12.06
N VAL A 135 29.09 14.79 -13.37
CA VAL A 135 28.13 15.24 -14.38
C VAL A 135 27.07 14.16 -14.55
N LEU A 136 25.83 14.50 -14.18
CA LEU A 136 24.69 13.62 -14.38
C LEU A 136 24.34 13.51 -15.88
N PRO A 137 23.77 12.38 -16.33
CA PRO A 137 23.16 12.29 -17.65
C PRO A 137 22.13 13.41 -17.80
N GLU A 138 22.18 14.13 -18.92
CA GLU A 138 21.37 15.34 -19.15
C GLU A 138 19.87 15.07 -18.99
N THR A 139 19.36 13.97 -19.56
CA THR A 139 17.95 13.55 -19.48
C THR A 139 17.54 13.32 -18.03
N LEU A 140 18.34 12.57 -17.26
CA LEU A 140 18.04 12.27 -15.85
C LEU A 140 17.99 13.56 -15.01
N GLY A 141 18.95 14.45 -15.22
CA GLY A 141 18.97 15.75 -14.50
C GLY A 141 17.77 16.62 -14.85
N GLN A 142 17.42 16.71 -16.14
CA GLN A 142 16.27 17.47 -16.60
C GLN A 142 14.94 16.90 -16.09
N ASP A 143 14.75 15.57 -16.15
CA ASP A 143 13.55 14.90 -15.66
C ASP A 143 13.36 15.11 -14.16
N TYR A 144 14.43 15.05 -13.39
CA TYR A 144 14.38 15.34 -11.95
C TYR A 144 13.96 16.79 -11.66
N LEU A 145 14.56 17.77 -12.35
CA LEU A 145 14.21 19.19 -12.19
C LEU A 145 12.77 19.47 -12.62
N LEU A 146 12.31 18.82 -13.70
CA LEU A 146 10.93 18.92 -14.16
C LEU A 146 9.95 18.34 -13.13
N ALA A 147 10.26 17.18 -12.56
CA ALA A 147 9.44 16.55 -11.51
C ALA A 147 9.34 17.45 -10.27
N LEU A 148 10.44 18.07 -9.82
CA LEU A 148 10.43 19.02 -8.71
C LEU A 148 9.59 20.27 -9.02
N ASN A 149 9.64 20.79 -10.24
CA ASN A 149 8.81 21.93 -10.64
C ASN A 149 7.32 21.56 -10.67
N ASN A 150 6.99 20.39 -11.21
CA ASN A 150 5.61 19.89 -11.21
C ASN A 150 5.08 19.69 -9.78
N LEU A 151 5.90 19.17 -8.86
CA LEU A 151 5.53 19.05 -7.45
C LEU A 151 5.15 20.39 -6.84
N LYS A 152 5.98 21.44 -7.06
CA LYS A 152 5.69 22.81 -6.59
C LYS A 152 4.39 23.36 -7.16
N GLN A 153 4.10 23.10 -8.44
CA GLN A 153 2.84 23.54 -9.08
C GLN A 153 1.62 22.83 -8.46
N VAL A 154 1.74 21.51 -8.20
CA VAL A 154 0.68 20.76 -7.53
C VAL A 154 0.46 21.25 -6.10
N GLU A 155 1.51 21.50 -5.32
CA GLU A 155 1.42 22.05 -3.97
C GLU A 155 0.76 23.44 -3.95
N TRP A 156 1.11 24.30 -4.90
CA TRP A 156 0.47 25.59 -5.07
C TRP A 156 -1.03 25.44 -5.38
N THR A 157 -1.39 24.58 -6.33
CA THR A 157 -2.79 24.28 -6.70
C THR A 157 -3.59 23.75 -5.51
N VAL A 158 -3.01 22.82 -4.74
CA VAL A 158 -3.65 22.29 -3.53
C VAL A 158 -3.89 23.39 -2.50
N THR A 159 -2.94 24.31 -2.34
CA THR A 159 -3.06 25.44 -1.39
C THR A 159 -4.15 26.42 -1.83
N GLU A 160 -4.22 26.75 -3.11
CA GLU A 160 -5.30 27.56 -3.69
C GLU A 160 -6.66 26.91 -3.46
N LEU A 161 -6.80 25.62 -3.79
CA LEU A 161 -8.06 24.89 -3.61
C LEU A 161 -8.47 24.80 -2.13
N LYS A 162 -7.53 24.60 -1.22
CA LYS A 162 -7.80 24.65 0.23
C LYS A 162 -8.33 26.03 0.65
N SER A 163 -7.77 27.11 0.15
CA SER A 163 -8.23 28.48 0.43
C SER A 163 -9.65 28.71 -0.08
N ARG A 164 -9.96 28.28 -1.30
CA ARG A 164 -11.32 28.36 -1.89
C ARG A 164 -12.33 27.54 -1.10
N ILE A 165 -11.97 26.31 -0.70
CA ILE A 165 -12.82 25.45 0.12
C ILE A 165 -13.10 26.11 1.47
N LEU A 166 -12.07 26.64 2.16
CA LEU A 166 -12.24 27.33 3.44
C LEU A 166 -13.16 28.55 3.31
N ALA A 167 -12.98 29.35 2.26
CA ALA A 167 -13.85 30.50 1.99
C ALA A 167 -15.30 30.08 1.76
N PHE A 168 -15.53 29.00 1.01
CA PHE A 168 -16.86 28.46 0.75
C PHE A 168 -17.50 27.86 2.03
N MET A 169 -16.73 27.12 2.82
CA MET A 169 -17.23 26.52 4.06
C MET A 169 -17.61 27.55 5.15
N GLY A 170 -17.04 28.74 5.12
CA GLY A 170 -17.24 29.72 6.19
C GLY A 170 -16.90 29.12 7.57
N ASN A 171 -17.88 29.08 8.47
CA ASN A 171 -17.71 28.51 9.80
C ASN A 171 -18.12 27.02 9.89
N ALA A 172 -18.51 26.39 8.79
CA ALA A 172 -18.89 24.98 8.78
C ALA A 172 -17.71 24.10 9.17
N LYS A 173 -17.96 23.06 9.96
CA LYS A 173 -16.93 22.10 10.41
C LYS A 173 -16.57 21.06 9.34
N GLN A 174 -17.51 20.70 8.48
CA GLN A 174 -17.37 19.60 7.52
C GLN A 174 -17.75 20.06 6.12
N GLY A 175 -16.97 19.66 5.13
CA GLY A 175 -17.29 19.80 3.72
C GLY A 175 -17.57 18.43 3.09
N LEU A 176 -18.68 18.35 2.35
CA LEU A 176 -19.11 17.14 1.69
C LEU A 176 -18.79 17.22 0.19
N ILE A 177 -18.32 16.10 -0.37
CA ILE A 177 -18.20 15.90 -1.81
C ILE A 177 -19.02 14.65 -2.13
N ASN A 178 -19.99 14.78 -3.04
CA ASN A 178 -20.92 13.69 -3.39
C ASN A 178 -21.66 13.06 -2.18
N GLY A 179 -22.02 13.92 -1.21
CA GLY A 179 -22.74 13.49 0.00
C GLY A 179 -21.86 12.90 1.11
N GLU A 180 -20.56 12.70 0.87
CA GLU A 180 -19.63 12.19 1.86
C GLU A 180 -18.74 13.29 2.43
N VAL A 181 -18.44 13.20 3.72
CA VAL A 181 -17.50 14.14 4.37
C VAL A 181 -16.08 13.86 3.86
N ARG A 182 -15.52 14.76 3.07
CA ARG A 182 -14.19 14.68 2.50
C ARG A 182 -13.18 15.64 3.09
N VAL A 183 -13.66 16.73 3.68
CA VAL A 183 -12.80 17.73 4.32
C VAL A 183 -13.38 18.13 5.67
N VAL A 184 -12.49 18.41 6.62
CA VAL A 184 -12.86 18.82 7.98
C VAL A 184 -12.01 20.01 8.41
N ARG A 185 -12.62 21.03 9.02
CA ARG A 185 -11.88 22.08 9.71
C ARG A 185 -11.46 21.61 11.10
N GLN A 186 -10.17 21.68 11.36
CA GLN A 186 -9.58 21.31 12.62
C GLN A 186 -9.06 22.54 13.35
N ALA A 187 -9.28 22.61 14.65
CA ALA A 187 -8.78 23.72 15.46
C ALA A 187 -7.25 23.77 15.43
N GLY A 188 -6.71 24.96 15.27
CA GLY A 188 -5.28 25.19 15.41
C GLY A 188 -4.83 25.03 16.86
N ARG A 189 -3.57 24.63 17.05
CA ARG A 189 -2.97 24.55 18.39
C ARG A 189 -2.63 25.96 18.91
N ASN A 190 -2.72 26.16 20.21
CA ASN A 190 -2.33 27.41 20.89
C ASN A 190 -2.99 28.69 20.33
N GLY A 191 -4.26 28.59 19.94
CA GLY A 191 -5.00 29.75 19.42
C GLY A 191 -4.75 30.09 17.95
N ALA A 192 -4.01 29.25 17.22
CA ALA A 192 -3.85 29.41 15.77
C ALA A 192 -5.19 29.23 15.03
N ALA A 193 -5.31 29.84 13.85
CA ALA A 193 -6.50 29.70 13.01
C ALA A 193 -6.78 28.25 12.65
N PRO A 194 -8.07 27.83 12.56
CA PRO A 194 -8.44 26.51 12.08
C PRO A 194 -7.93 26.24 10.67
N TYR A 195 -7.50 25.01 10.42
CA TYR A 195 -6.98 24.57 9.14
C TYR A 195 -7.80 23.40 8.57
N LEU A 196 -7.66 23.16 7.27
CA LEU A 196 -8.36 22.11 6.54
C LEU A 196 -7.56 20.81 6.59
N VAL A 197 -8.26 19.73 6.91
CA VAL A 197 -7.74 18.36 6.85
C VAL A 197 -8.58 17.55 5.88
N ASN A 198 -7.92 16.81 5.01
CA ASN A 198 -8.60 15.84 4.16
C ASN A 198 -9.08 14.67 5.02
N LYS A 199 -10.30 14.23 4.77
CA LYS A 199 -10.78 12.98 5.29
C LYS A 199 -10.78 11.98 4.13
N GLU A 200 -9.85 11.04 4.16
CA GLU A 200 -9.82 9.97 3.18
C GLU A 200 -11.13 9.19 3.24
N SER A 201 -11.61 8.74 2.09
CA SER A 201 -12.75 7.83 2.03
C SER A 201 -12.36 6.54 2.72
N LYS A 202 -13.17 6.15 3.70
CA LYS A 202 -13.09 4.80 4.24
C LYS A 202 -13.58 3.82 3.20
#